data_ea223fdcbcee1f164c7ff7c381a69c39
#
_entry.id   ea223fdcbcee1f164c7ff7c381a69c39
#
_cell.length_a   1.000
_cell.length_b   1.000
_cell.length_c   1.000
_cell.angle_alpha   90.00
_cell.angle_beta   90.00
_cell.angle_gamma   90.00
#
_symmetry.space_group_name_H-M   'P 1'
#
loop_
_entity.id
_entity.type
_entity.pdbx_description
1 polymer ?
#
loop_
_entity_poly.entity_id
_entity_poly.type
_entity_poly.pdbx_seq_one_letter_code
_entity_poly.pdbx_strand_id
1 'polypeptide(L)'
;YYKNQEATQATLEKDGWMHTGDLGLIDEDDFIYIKGRSKSMILGPSGQNIYPEEIEAKFNNMPYVQECLVMEKNGKLKAIIYPDFEQADKRGFSENDLKNVFENHRKHLNKVMPSFMNVSEIRIFEEEFEKTPKKSIKRYLYNQVD
;
A
#
# COMPACT_ATOMS: atom_id res chain seq x y z
N TYR A 1 6.87 7.14 -25.12
CA TYR A 1 5.51 7.66 -24.86
C TYR A 1 5.10 8.60 -26.00
N TYR A 2 3.80 8.56 -26.40
CA TYR A 2 3.30 9.36 -27.49
C TYR A 2 3.46 10.86 -27.21
N LYS A 3 4.16 11.58 -28.10
CA LYS A 3 4.48 13.02 -28.00
C LYS A 3 5.10 13.48 -26.67
N ASN A 4 5.77 12.58 -25.93
CA ASN A 4 6.49 12.91 -24.71
C ASN A 4 7.89 12.27 -24.75
N GLN A 5 8.85 12.99 -25.36
CA GLN A 5 10.21 12.51 -25.57
C GLN A 5 10.98 12.38 -24.25
N GLU A 6 10.78 13.32 -23.33
CA GLU A 6 11.41 13.30 -22.02
C GLU A 6 11.01 12.05 -21.20
N ALA A 7 9.72 11.73 -21.14
CA ALA A 7 9.23 10.52 -20.48
C ALA A 7 9.71 9.25 -21.18
N THR A 8 9.86 9.27 -22.50
CA THR A 8 10.44 8.14 -23.26
C THR A 8 11.90 7.92 -22.90
N GLN A 9 12.70 8.98 -22.86
CA GLN A 9 14.13 8.92 -22.52
C GLN A 9 14.37 8.52 -21.06
N ALA A 10 13.47 8.94 -20.15
CA ALA A 10 13.54 8.53 -18.74
C ALA A 10 13.17 7.06 -18.51
N THR A 11 12.47 6.43 -19.46
CA THR A 11 11.94 5.07 -19.31
C THR A 11 12.72 4.05 -20.15
N LEU A 12 13.17 4.44 -21.33
CA LEU A 12 13.83 3.55 -22.29
C LEU A 12 15.28 4.00 -22.51
N GLU A 13 16.22 3.13 -22.17
CA GLU A 13 17.64 3.36 -22.42
C GLU A 13 18.01 3.15 -23.90
N LYS A 14 19.15 3.70 -24.31
CA LYS A 14 19.61 3.62 -25.71
C LYS A 14 19.93 2.20 -26.17
N ASP A 15 20.28 1.32 -25.24
CA ASP A 15 20.57 -0.11 -25.44
C ASP A 15 19.34 -1.00 -25.44
N GLY A 16 18.13 -0.42 -25.24
CA GLY A 16 16.84 -1.11 -25.31
C GLY A 16 16.27 -1.53 -23.96
N TRP A 17 16.99 -1.31 -22.84
CA TRP A 17 16.43 -1.57 -21.52
C TRP A 17 15.31 -0.59 -21.17
N MET A 18 14.25 -1.15 -20.53
CA MET A 18 13.10 -0.36 -20.10
C MET A 18 12.99 -0.37 -18.56
N HIS A 19 13.02 0.81 -17.96
CA HIS A 19 12.74 0.97 -16.54
C HIS A 19 11.23 0.90 -16.28
N THR A 20 10.76 -0.21 -15.70
CA THR A 20 9.34 -0.39 -15.37
C THR A 20 8.91 0.43 -14.17
N GLY A 21 9.86 0.80 -13.31
CA GLY A 21 9.62 1.44 -12.01
C GLY A 21 9.13 0.45 -10.95
N ASP A 22 9.19 -0.86 -11.26
CA ASP A 22 8.90 -1.91 -10.29
C ASP A 22 10.20 -2.40 -9.65
N LEU A 23 10.12 -2.78 -8.37
CA LEU A 23 11.20 -3.41 -7.63
C LEU A 23 10.87 -4.89 -7.44
N GLY A 24 11.86 -5.72 -7.64
CA GLY A 24 11.72 -7.18 -7.53
C GLY A 24 12.96 -7.83 -6.96
N LEU A 25 12.81 -9.10 -6.65
CA LEU A 25 13.86 -10.01 -6.24
C LEU A 25 13.86 -11.21 -7.19
N ILE A 26 15.03 -11.68 -7.56
CA ILE A 26 15.22 -12.95 -8.29
C ILE A 26 15.82 -13.92 -7.27
N ASP A 27 15.21 -15.09 -7.10
CA ASP A 27 15.75 -16.14 -6.25
C ASP A 27 16.77 -17.05 -6.97
N GLU A 28 17.27 -18.05 -6.25
CA GLU A 28 18.29 -19.00 -6.76
C GLU A 28 17.76 -19.90 -7.89
N ASP A 29 16.43 -20.01 -8.03
CA ASP A 29 15.75 -20.77 -9.07
C ASP A 29 15.26 -19.89 -10.24
N ASP A 30 15.74 -18.64 -10.33
CA ASP A 30 15.38 -17.63 -11.35
C ASP A 30 13.90 -17.20 -11.33
N PHE A 31 13.17 -17.40 -10.22
CA PHE A 31 11.84 -16.81 -10.06
C PHE A 31 11.91 -15.33 -9.71
N ILE A 32 11.05 -14.54 -10.34
CA ILE A 32 10.94 -13.10 -10.12
C ILE A 32 9.78 -12.82 -9.17
N TYR A 33 10.09 -12.18 -8.04
CA TYR A 33 9.11 -11.72 -7.06
C TYR A 33 9.00 -10.20 -7.11
N ILE A 34 7.86 -9.68 -7.55
CA ILE A 34 7.61 -8.24 -7.53
C ILE A 34 7.30 -7.81 -6.11
N LYS A 35 8.08 -6.85 -5.58
CA LYS A 35 7.96 -6.32 -4.22
C LYS A 35 7.07 -5.08 -4.13
N GLY A 36 7.13 -4.22 -5.14
CA GLY A 36 6.34 -3.00 -5.19
C GLY A 36 6.90 -1.98 -6.19
N ARG A 37 6.43 -0.76 -6.08
CA ARG A 37 6.89 0.36 -6.90
C ARG A 37 8.08 1.07 -6.27
N SER A 38 9.10 1.39 -7.05
CA SER A 38 10.26 2.14 -6.55
C SER A 38 9.88 3.51 -5.97
N LYS A 39 8.89 4.17 -6.58
CA LYS A 39 8.36 5.47 -6.12
C LYS A 39 7.51 5.39 -4.85
N SER A 40 7.00 4.21 -4.52
CA SER A 40 6.17 3.99 -3.31
C SER A 40 6.99 3.47 -2.14
N MET A 41 8.22 3.02 -2.39
CA MET A 41 9.10 2.47 -1.37
C MET A 41 9.36 3.51 -0.28
N ILE A 42 9.21 3.11 0.96
CA ILE A 42 9.50 3.91 2.16
C ILE A 42 10.83 3.45 2.72
N LEU A 43 11.72 4.41 3.03
CA LEU A 43 12.97 4.11 3.73
C LEU A 43 12.69 4.12 5.24
N GLY A 44 12.82 2.95 5.86
CA GLY A 44 12.67 2.81 7.31
C GLY A 44 13.78 3.50 8.10
N PRO A 45 13.57 3.77 9.40
CA PRO A 45 14.52 4.51 10.24
C PRO A 45 15.93 3.90 10.32
N SER A 46 16.05 2.61 10.12
CA SER A 46 17.33 1.87 10.15
C SER A 46 17.80 1.48 8.74
N GLY A 47 17.29 2.13 7.69
CA GLY A 47 17.71 1.91 6.32
C GLY A 47 17.05 0.73 5.59
N GLN A 48 16.03 0.11 6.21
CA GLN A 48 15.29 -0.97 5.54
C GLN A 48 14.34 -0.41 4.48
N ASN A 49 14.26 -1.13 3.36
CA ASN A 49 13.26 -0.86 2.34
C ASN A 49 11.91 -1.44 2.78
N ILE A 50 10.91 -0.60 2.93
CA ILE A 50 9.54 -0.98 3.23
C ILE A 50 8.70 -0.79 1.97
N TYR A 51 7.99 -1.83 1.59
CA TYR A 51 7.09 -1.83 0.45
C TYR A 51 5.65 -1.76 0.97
N PRO A 52 4.99 -0.58 0.89
CA PRO A 52 3.62 -0.42 1.41
C PRO A 52 2.65 -1.44 0.83
N GLU A 53 2.84 -1.81 -0.42
CA GLU A 53 2.01 -2.78 -1.13
C GLU A 53 2.01 -4.17 -0.47
N GLU A 54 3.09 -4.59 0.17
CA GLU A 54 3.14 -5.86 0.92
C GLU A 54 2.22 -5.81 2.15
N ILE A 55 2.18 -4.68 2.84
CA ILE A 55 1.33 -4.48 4.02
C ILE A 55 -0.14 -4.35 3.59
N GLU A 56 -0.40 -3.56 2.54
CA GLU A 56 -1.72 -3.35 1.96
C GLU A 56 -2.34 -4.65 1.47
N ALA A 57 -1.57 -5.49 0.78
CA ALA A 57 -2.05 -6.80 0.32
C ALA A 57 -2.51 -7.69 1.48
N LYS A 58 -1.85 -7.61 2.64
CA LYS A 58 -2.27 -8.36 3.82
C LYS A 58 -3.56 -7.79 4.43
N PHE A 59 -3.69 -6.46 4.54
CA PHE A 59 -4.94 -5.86 5.01
C PHE A 59 -6.10 -6.13 4.06
N ASN A 60 -5.90 -6.02 2.75
CA ASN A 60 -6.93 -6.26 1.73
C ASN A 60 -7.47 -7.70 1.74
N ASN A 61 -6.72 -8.65 2.31
CA ASN A 61 -7.18 -10.03 2.52
C ASN A 61 -7.89 -10.24 3.87
N MET A 62 -8.03 -9.21 4.71
CA MET A 62 -8.72 -9.30 6.00
C MET A 62 -10.21 -8.98 5.86
N PRO A 63 -11.08 -9.56 6.72
CA PRO A 63 -12.52 -9.27 6.71
C PRO A 63 -12.83 -7.78 6.84
N TYR A 64 -13.87 -7.32 6.15
CA TYR A 64 -14.40 -5.95 6.16
C TYR A 64 -13.45 -4.88 5.59
N VAL A 65 -12.33 -5.27 5.00
CA VAL A 65 -11.42 -4.35 4.29
C VAL A 65 -11.75 -4.42 2.80
N GLN A 66 -12.22 -3.32 2.24
CA GLN A 66 -12.40 -3.18 0.79
C GLN A 66 -11.09 -2.79 0.13
N GLU A 67 -10.43 -1.77 0.68
CA GLU A 67 -9.14 -1.27 0.21
C GLU A 67 -8.33 -0.69 1.37
N CYS A 68 -7.02 -0.80 1.27
CA CYS A 68 -6.08 -0.25 2.24
C CYS A 68 -4.99 0.53 1.53
N LEU A 69 -4.62 1.67 2.10
CA LEU A 69 -3.48 2.49 1.69
C LEU A 69 -2.55 2.67 2.89
N VAL A 70 -1.29 2.29 2.72
CA VAL A 70 -0.25 2.47 3.75
C VAL A 70 0.71 3.59 3.34
N MET A 71 0.99 4.48 4.27
CA MET A 71 1.90 5.61 4.07
C MET A 71 2.78 5.82 5.30
N GLU A 72 3.88 6.52 5.10
CA GLU A 72 4.72 7.01 6.19
C GLU A 72 4.31 8.43 6.55
N LYS A 73 4.14 8.69 7.85
CA LYS A 73 3.95 10.04 8.39
C LYS A 73 4.70 10.18 9.72
N ASN A 74 5.61 11.15 9.78
CA ASN A 74 6.45 11.42 10.96
C ASN A 74 7.27 10.20 11.43
N GLY A 75 7.88 9.46 10.49
CA GLY A 75 8.68 8.27 10.76
C GLY A 75 7.88 7.03 11.17
N LYS A 76 6.55 7.04 11.04
CA LYS A 76 5.68 5.93 11.41
C LYS A 76 4.80 5.51 10.24
N LEU A 77 4.60 4.22 10.08
CA LEU A 77 3.64 3.71 9.12
C LEU A 77 2.21 3.88 9.66
N LYS A 78 1.35 4.42 8.84
CA LYS A 78 -0.09 4.55 9.08
C LYS A 78 -0.85 3.87 7.95
N ALA A 79 -1.97 3.25 8.29
CA ALA A 79 -2.88 2.67 7.32
C ALA A 79 -4.18 3.47 7.27
N ILE A 80 -4.66 3.74 6.06
CA ILE A 80 -6.01 4.24 5.82
C ILE A 80 -6.79 3.09 5.20
N ILE A 81 -7.94 2.75 5.78
CA ILE A 81 -8.78 1.65 5.31
C ILE A 81 -10.12 2.20 4.84
N TYR A 82 -10.49 1.87 3.62
CA TYR A 82 -11.84 1.97 3.13
C TYR A 82 -12.56 0.65 3.42
N PRO A 83 -13.59 0.66 4.29
CA PRO A 83 -14.29 -0.55 4.70
C PRO A 83 -15.16 -1.14 3.59
N ASP A 84 -15.37 -2.45 3.64
CA ASP A 84 -16.50 -3.08 2.97
C ASP A 84 -17.78 -2.83 3.80
N PHE A 85 -18.38 -1.67 3.58
CA PHE A 85 -19.59 -1.25 4.30
C PHE A 85 -20.76 -2.21 4.06
N GLU A 86 -20.87 -2.79 2.85
CA GLU A 86 -21.96 -3.76 2.57
C GLU A 86 -21.84 -5.00 3.45
N GLN A 87 -20.62 -5.50 3.63
CA GLN A 87 -20.37 -6.65 4.50
C GLN A 87 -20.57 -6.30 5.98
N ALA A 88 -20.16 -5.09 6.39
CA ALA A 88 -20.34 -4.60 7.75
C ALA A 88 -21.82 -4.42 8.11
N ASP A 89 -22.60 -3.82 7.22
CA ASP A 89 -24.03 -3.58 7.40
C ASP A 89 -24.83 -4.87 7.51
N LYS A 90 -24.50 -5.89 6.70
CA LYS A 90 -25.10 -7.24 6.80
C LYS A 90 -24.91 -7.88 8.19
N ARG A 91 -23.87 -7.48 8.92
CA ARG A 91 -23.57 -7.94 10.28
C ARG A 91 -24.12 -7.02 11.36
N GLY A 92 -24.66 -5.86 10.98
CA GLY A 92 -25.16 -4.85 11.92
C GLY A 92 -24.04 -4.15 12.70
N PHE A 93 -22.85 -4.01 12.10
CA PHE A 93 -21.72 -3.37 12.73
C PHE A 93 -21.91 -1.85 12.76
N SER A 94 -21.65 -1.27 13.93
CA SER A 94 -21.49 0.16 14.08
C SER A 94 -20.09 0.61 13.63
N GLU A 95 -19.90 1.91 13.46
CA GLU A 95 -18.57 2.49 13.20
C GLU A 95 -17.54 2.08 14.29
N ASN A 96 -17.99 2.01 15.54
CA ASN A 96 -17.13 1.63 16.65
C ASN A 96 -16.74 0.14 16.61
N ASP A 97 -17.64 -0.73 16.11
CA ASP A 97 -17.32 -2.14 15.89
C ASP A 97 -16.25 -2.28 14.79
N LEU A 98 -16.37 -1.53 13.69
CA LEU A 98 -15.36 -1.51 12.64
C LEU A 98 -14.00 -1.00 13.15
N LYS A 99 -13.98 0.05 13.98
CA LYS A 99 -12.74 0.53 14.62
C LYS A 99 -12.07 -0.57 15.44
N ASN A 100 -12.85 -1.31 16.22
CA ASN A 100 -12.33 -2.41 17.03
C ASN A 100 -11.80 -3.57 16.15
N VAL A 101 -12.51 -3.91 15.08
CA VAL A 101 -12.10 -4.95 14.13
C VAL A 101 -10.76 -4.57 13.49
N PHE A 102 -10.63 -3.37 12.97
CA PHE A 102 -9.41 -2.94 12.30
C PHE A 102 -8.23 -2.79 13.27
N GLU A 103 -8.48 -2.35 14.50
CA GLU A 103 -7.44 -2.33 15.52
C GLU A 103 -6.94 -3.75 15.87
N ASN A 104 -7.82 -4.74 15.88
CA ASN A 104 -7.43 -6.14 16.03
C ASN A 104 -6.64 -6.65 14.82
N HIS A 105 -7.02 -6.26 13.60
CA HIS A 105 -6.26 -6.55 12.37
C HIS A 105 -4.85 -5.98 12.45
N ARG A 106 -4.72 -4.71 12.85
CA ARG A 106 -3.42 -4.06 13.05
C ARG A 106 -2.54 -4.81 14.04
N LYS A 107 -3.10 -5.14 15.22
CA LYS A 107 -2.37 -5.90 16.25
C LYS A 107 -1.94 -7.27 15.76
N HIS A 108 -2.80 -7.96 15.02
CA HIS A 108 -2.49 -9.25 14.43
C HIS A 108 -1.37 -9.12 13.40
N LEU A 109 -1.48 -8.17 12.48
CA LEU A 109 -0.50 -7.94 11.43
C LEU A 109 0.87 -7.58 12.02
N ASN A 110 0.92 -6.69 13.00
CA ASN A 110 2.15 -6.30 13.68
C ASN A 110 2.83 -7.44 14.44
N LYS A 111 2.14 -8.54 14.76
CA LYS A 111 2.74 -9.73 15.37
C LYS A 111 3.41 -10.65 14.35
N VAL A 112 2.93 -10.66 13.11
CA VAL A 112 3.40 -11.60 12.08
C VAL A 112 4.37 -10.96 11.09
N MET A 113 4.42 -9.63 11.06
CA MET A 113 5.35 -8.90 10.20
C MET A 113 6.60 -8.45 10.94
N PRO A 114 7.72 -8.22 10.23
CA PRO A 114 8.92 -7.63 10.83
C PRO A 114 8.60 -6.29 11.53
N SER A 115 9.24 -6.01 12.66
CA SER A 115 8.94 -4.84 13.49
C SER A 115 9.08 -3.50 12.78
N PHE A 116 9.98 -3.39 11.79
CA PHE A 116 10.14 -2.18 10.98
C PHE A 116 8.98 -1.91 10.01
N MET A 117 8.10 -2.90 9.80
CA MET A 117 6.86 -2.79 9.01
C MET A 117 5.62 -2.58 9.88
N ASN A 118 5.78 -2.37 11.18
CA ASN A 118 4.67 -2.19 12.09
C ASN A 118 3.87 -0.93 11.77
N VAL A 119 2.56 -1.12 11.61
CA VAL A 119 1.61 -0.03 11.44
C VAL A 119 1.26 0.54 12.81
N SER A 120 1.49 1.83 12.99
CA SER A 120 1.27 2.53 14.26
C SER A 120 -0.19 2.86 14.52
N GLU A 121 -0.94 3.14 13.45
CA GLU A 121 -2.31 3.64 13.52
C GLU A 121 -3.11 3.20 12.30
N ILE A 122 -4.41 2.95 12.49
CA ILE A 122 -5.38 2.79 11.40
C ILE A 122 -6.39 3.92 11.46
N ARG A 123 -6.69 4.47 10.30
CA ARG A 123 -7.78 5.41 10.09
C ARG A 123 -8.81 4.82 9.15
N ILE A 124 -10.08 4.98 9.47
CA ILE A 124 -11.19 4.64 8.58
C ILE A 124 -11.41 5.81 7.63
N PHE A 125 -11.54 5.51 6.36
CA PHE A 125 -11.89 6.44 5.32
C PHE A 125 -13.29 6.09 4.81
N GLU A 126 -14.16 7.08 4.75
CA GLU A 126 -15.58 6.85 4.46
C GLU A 126 -15.89 6.83 2.96
N GLU A 127 -14.97 7.34 2.15
CA GLU A 127 -15.12 7.44 0.71
C GLU A 127 -14.17 6.47 0.00
N GLU A 128 -14.56 6.03 -1.19
CA GLU A 128 -13.69 5.22 -2.03
C GLU A 128 -12.46 6.01 -2.47
N PHE A 129 -11.29 5.37 -2.48
CA PHE A 129 -10.07 6.03 -2.93
C PHE A 129 -10.13 6.42 -4.40
N GLU A 130 -9.67 7.62 -4.72
CA GLU A 130 -9.48 8.02 -6.11
C GLU A 130 -8.44 7.14 -6.81
N LYS A 131 -8.79 6.67 -8.01
CA LYS A 131 -7.97 5.75 -8.79
C LYS A 131 -7.57 6.32 -10.14
N THR A 132 -6.47 5.83 -10.65
CA THR A 132 -6.08 6.00 -12.03
C THR A 132 -6.97 5.16 -12.95
N PRO A 133 -6.97 5.38 -14.29
CA PRO A 133 -7.67 4.50 -15.24
C PRO A 133 -7.27 3.02 -15.14
N LYS A 134 -6.06 2.73 -14.61
CA LYS A 134 -5.56 1.37 -14.34
C LYS A 134 -5.99 0.83 -12.97
N LYS A 135 -6.94 1.47 -12.30
CA LYS A 135 -7.46 1.11 -10.96
C LYS A 135 -6.42 1.15 -9.82
N SER A 136 -5.30 1.83 -9.99
CA SER A 136 -4.34 2.05 -8.91
C SER A 136 -4.72 3.29 -8.12
N ILE A 137 -4.66 3.22 -6.78
CA ILE A 137 -4.94 4.36 -5.89
C ILE A 137 -3.96 5.50 -6.17
N LYS A 138 -4.48 6.73 -6.28
CA LYS A 138 -3.67 7.95 -6.42
C LYS A 138 -3.08 8.37 -5.06
N ARG A 139 -2.06 7.65 -4.60
CA ARG A 139 -1.44 7.81 -3.26
C ARG A 139 -1.14 9.25 -2.90
N TYR A 140 -0.68 10.06 -3.87
CA TYR A 140 -0.27 11.45 -3.66
C TYR A 140 -1.38 12.36 -3.14
N LEU A 141 -2.65 12.01 -3.33
CA LEU A 141 -3.79 12.75 -2.81
C LEU A 141 -3.96 12.58 -1.29
N TYR A 142 -3.42 11.50 -0.73
CA TYR A 142 -3.63 11.11 0.67
C TYR A 142 -2.43 11.42 1.57
N ASN A 143 -1.29 11.87 1.02
CA ASN A 143 -0.09 12.20 1.80
C ASN A 143 -0.30 13.31 2.84
N GLN A 144 -1.35 14.12 2.72
CA GLN A 144 -1.67 15.23 3.63
C GLN A 144 -2.90 14.95 4.51
N VAL A 145 -3.49 13.75 4.41
CA VAL A 145 -4.64 13.38 5.24
C VAL A 145 -4.16 13.16 6.67
N ASP A 146 -4.57 14.07 7.57
CA ASP A 146 -4.26 14.04 9.00
C ASP A 146 -5.11 13.04 9.74
#